data_a04b3138f1e247487a85d690414f2cb8
#
_entry.id   a04b3138f1e247487a85d690414f2cb8
#
_cell.length_a   1.000
_cell.length_b   1.000
_cell.length_c   1.000
_cell.angle_alpha   90.00
_cell.angle_beta   90.00
_cell.angle_gamma   90.00
#
_symmetry.space_group_name_H-M   'P 1'
#
loop_
_entity.id
_entity.type
_entity.pdbx_description
1 polymer ?
#
loop_
_entity_poly.entity_id
_entity_poly.type
_entity_poly.pdbx_seq_one_letter_code
_entity_poly.pdbx_strand_id
1 'polypeptide(L)'
;MIDDDSSSVLNRQENAPKSAQSASKTNDKSIWLRFEPFILHVACRSLTAASALMAAARPAFKNVGLTTWTAATQSDGARYVVAIWGDEGLDMPVSMPDGTTLFPSSGGAEWLASLINERHTRNWEKIGRFVESVRQMPENPDQEEEDGNDDYAHTGEARTTIPKSYDVVGDICLLHALPESVSSDDEKKVIGEAIMKRNKAIKVVALRQSNLSGVERAPGDEGLEIIAGMQRSPLVTSHMEHGIKVVVDLNHTFFTPRMGQERLRICQQVARGEHVLVLFCGVGMDAMQIAGRTEASSVTAVEQNSIAVECFQRGARYLKNNKTVKCVGAAERLSIIEGDALDVMPTLPRQHYDRVLAPRPKEGQLDGDLGNGDGGIDFLRTILPAMKPDGGECHWYDFVSTNEFPTCDRTRTLLEKVCKEQGLECEIIHVANAGSVAMRQLRACIDFRIRPASKEIVA
;
A
#
# COMPACT_ATOMS: atom_id res chain seq x y z
N MET A 1 -4.55 1.78 -44.20
CA MET A 1 -5.66 1.07 -44.87
C MET A 1 -6.29 0.22 -43.80
N ILE A 2 -7.36 0.74 -43.21
CA ILE A 2 -8.19 0.05 -42.21
C ILE A 2 -9.46 -0.31 -42.97
N ASP A 3 -9.62 -1.60 -43.26
CA ASP A 3 -10.85 -2.11 -43.86
C ASP A 3 -11.95 -2.16 -42.82
N ASP A 4 -13.07 -1.61 -43.21
CA ASP A 4 -14.35 -1.62 -42.54
C ASP A 4 -14.98 -3.01 -42.72
N ASP A 5 -14.96 -3.84 -41.66
CA ASP A 5 -15.82 -5.02 -41.62
C ASP A 5 -16.36 -5.21 -40.20
N SER A 6 -17.42 -4.47 -39.94
CA SER A 6 -18.20 -4.51 -38.70
C SER A 6 -19.49 -5.38 -38.86
N SER A 7 -19.30 -6.70 -39.00
CA SER A 7 -20.43 -7.61 -38.81
C SER A 7 -19.96 -9.05 -38.64
N SER A 8 -19.63 -9.46 -37.41
CA SER A 8 -19.78 -10.84 -36.91
C SER A 8 -18.95 -11.07 -35.63
N VAL A 9 -19.37 -10.58 -34.48
CA VAL A 9 -18.99 -11.17 -33.18
C VAL A 9 -20.17 -11.05 -32.22
N LEU A 10 -21.20 -11.80 -32.51
CA LEU A 10 -22.21 -12.20 -31.53
C LEU A 10 -22.47 -13.70 -31.74
N ASN A 11 -21.64 -14.53 -31.06
CA ASN A 11 -21.97 -15.88 -30.59
C ASN A 11 -20.66 -16.63 -30.27
N ARG A 12 -20.24 -16.57 -29.03
CA ARG A 12 -19.54 -17.64 -28.33
C ARG A 12 -19.88 -17.59 -26.85
N GLN A 13 -21.04 -18.14 -26.52
CA GLN A 13 -21.21 -18.88 -25.28
C GLN A 13 -20.45 -20.19 -25.45
N GLU A 14 -19.57 -20.51 -24.50
CA GLU A 14 -19.42 -21.82 -23.88
C GLU A 14 -18.06 -21.95 -23.19
N ASN A 15 -18.15 -22.48 -21.95
CA ASN A 15 -17.09 -23.02 -21.10
C ASN A 15 -16.49 -22.10 -20.04
N ALA A 16 -17.27 -21.88 -18.99
CA ALA A 16 -16.74 -21.62 -17.65
C ALA A 16 -16.51 -22.96 -16.92
N PRO A 17 -15.41 -23.11 -16.14
CA PRO A 17 -15.14 -24.35 -15.42
C PRO A 17 -16.11 -24.52 -14.25
N LYS A 18 -16.77 -25.68 -14.19
CA LYS A 18 -17.56 -26.16 -13.06
C LYS A 18 -16.62 -26.58 -11.94
N SER A 19 -16.43 -25.75 -10.92
CA SER A 19 -16.05 -26.25 -9.57
C SER A 19 -16.17 -25.10 -8.55
N ALA A 20 -17.32 -24.95 -7.92
CA ALA A 20 -17.51 -24.47 -6.55
C ALA A 20 -18.97 -24.72 -6.15
N GLN A 21 -19.26 -25.93 -5.73
CA GLN A 21 -20.48 -26.22 -5.00
C GLN A 21 -20.10 -26.43 -3.53
N SER A 22 -20.39 -25.45 -2.68
CA SER A 22 -21.12 -25.52 -1.42
C SER A 22 -20.90 -24.25 -0.59
N ALA A 23 -21.60 -23.18 -0.95
CA ALA A 23 -21.92 -22.13 0.00
C ALA A 23 -23.42 -22.05 0.11
N SER A 24 -23.92 -21.96 1.33
CA SER A 24 -25.33 -21.93 1.70
C SER A 24 -26.14 -21.04 0.77
N LYS A 25 -27.21 -21.58 0.19
CA LYS A 25 -28.22 -20.83 -0.56
C LYS A 25 -28.96 -19.89 0.41
N THR A 26 -28.40 -18.74 0.71
CA THR A 26 -29.22 -17.59 1.04
C THR A 26 -29.85 -17.16 -0.29
N ASN A 27 -31.17 -17.17 -0.33
CA ASN A 27 -31.98 -16.73 -1.47
C ASN A 27 -31.86 -15.19 -1.54
N ASP A 28 -30.65 -14.70 -1.89
CA ASP A 28 -30.42 -13.26 -2.10
C ASP A 28 -31.10 -12.88 -3.41
N LYS A 29 -32.27 -12.25 -3.28
CA LYS A 29 -33.09 -11.75 -4.39
C LYS A 29 -32.72 -10.33 -4.80
N SER A 30 -31.62 -9.77 -4.31
CA SER A 30 -31.18 -8.43 -4.70
C SER A 30 -30.80 -8.41 -6.19
N ILE A 31 -31.23 -7.36 -6.87
CA ILE A 31 -30.87 -7.09 -8.26
C ILE A 31 -29.77 -6.02 -8.24
N TRP A 32 -28.67 -6.31 -8.89
CA TRP A 32 -27.53 -5.42 -8.99
C TRP A 32 -27.45 -4.83 -10.40
N LEU A 33 -27.22 -3.52 -10.46
CA LEU A 33 -26.81 -2.84 -11.67
C LEU A 33 -25.30 -2.69 -11.67
N ARG A 34 -24.66 -3.22 -12.72
CA ARG A 34 -23.24 -3.05 -12.95
C ARG A 34 -23.03 -2.34 -14.29
N PHE A 35 -22.38 -1.20 -14.23
CA PHE A 35 -21.82 -0.51 -15.38
C PHE A 35 -20.30 -0.63 -15.28
N GLU A 36 -19.72 -1.52 -16.07
CA GLU A 36 -18.26 -1.77 -16.03
C GLU A 36 -17.53 -0.69 -16.84
N PRO A 37 -16.41 -0.14 -16.29
CA PRO A 37 -15.55 0.70 -17.08
C PRO A 37 -14.86 -0.13 -18.16
N PHE A 38 -14.41 0.51 -19.25
CA PHE A 38 -13.66 -0.21 -20.25
C PHE A 38 -12.30 -0.71 -19.71
N ILE A 39 -11.84 -1.82 -20.26
CA ILE A 39 -10.51 -2.38 -20.01
C ILE A 39 -9.85 -2.58 -21.37
N LEU A 40 -8.63 -2.03 -21.51
CA LEU A 40 -7.83 -2.21 -22.71
C LEU A 40 -6.53 -2.92 -22.36
N HIS A 41 -6.24 -4.02 -23.05
CA HIS A 41 -4.97 -4.72 -22.98
C HIS A 41 -4.21 -4.55 -24.30
N VAL A 42 -3.00 -4.02 -24.23
CA VAL A 42 -2.14 -3.80 -25.41
C VAL A 42 -0.86 -4.59 -25.26
N ALA A 43 -0.57 -5.47 -26.20
CA ALA A 43 0.70 -6.19 -26.24
C ALA A 43 1.74 -5.32 -26.98
N CYS A 44 2.80 -4.96 -26.29
CA CYS A 44 3.93 -4.19 -26.80
C CYS A 44 5.11 -5.14 -27.10
N ARG A 45 5.89 -4.85 -28.13
CA ARG A 45 7.03 -5.66 -28.55
C ARG A 45 8.26 -5.46 -27.68
N SER A 46 8.38 -4.30 -27.03
CA SER A 46 9.48 -3.93 -26.16
C SER A 46 9.00 -3.30 -24.86
N LEU A 47 9.89 -3.26 -23.87
CA LEU A 47 9.64 -2.55 -22.62
C LEU A 47 9.58 -1.04 -22.84
N THR A 48 10.35 -0.51 -23.80
CA THR A 48 10.35 0.91 -24.18
C THR A 48 8.98 1.29 -24.74
N ALA A 49 8.44 0.51 -25.69
CA ALA A 49 7.10 0.71 -26.23
C ALA A 49 6.01 0.61 -25.16
N ALA A 50 6.12 -0.35 -24.22
CA ALA A 50 5.20 -0.47 -23.11
C ALA A 50 5.27 0.73 -22.15
N SER A 51 6.47 1.23 -21.86
CA SER A 51 6.69 2.42 -21.04
C SER A 51 6.14 3.68 -21.68
N ALA A 52 6.35 3.86 -22.98
CA ALA A 52 5.81 4.99 -23.74
C ALA A 52 4.27 4.96 -23.76
N LEU A 53 3.66 3.79 -23.98
CA LEU A 53 2.21 3.62 -23.94
C LEU A 53 1.64 3.92 -22.55
N MET A 54 2.30 3.44 -21.48
CA MET A 54 1.87 3.76 -20.11
C MET A 54 1.99 5.27 -19.82
N ALA A 55 3.03 5.93 -20.30
CA ALA A 55 3.20 7.37 -20.15
C ALA A 55 2.10 8.14 -20.87
N ALA A 56 1.72 7.74 -22.08
CA ALA A 56 0.62 8.33 -22.85
C ALA A 56 -0.76 8.11 -22.21
N ALA A 57 -0.97 6.98 -21.50
CA ALA A 57 -2.24 6.63 -20.88
C ALA A 57 -2.46 7.32 -19.52
N ARG A 58 -1.42 7.51 -18.71
CA ARG A 58 -1.51 8.04 -17.33
C ARG A 58 -2.19 9.41 -17.18
N PRO A 59 -2.07 10.39 -18.11
CA PRO A 59 -2.81 11.66 -18.00
C PRO A 59 -4.34 11.49 -18.07
N ALA A 60 -4.82 10.42 -18.72
CA ALA A 60 -6.23 10.15 -18.89
C ALA A 60 -6.77 9.11 -17.86
N PHE A 61 -5.95 8.13 -17.47
CA PHE A 61 -6.36 7.01 -16.63
C PHE A 61 -5.44 6.83 -15.43
N LYS A 62 -6.04 6.62 -14.25
CA LYS A 62 -5.28 6.42 -13.00
C LYS A 62 -4.69 5.01 -12.89
N ASN A 63 -5.40 4.02 -13.43
CA ASN A 63 -5.06 2.61 -13.33
C ASN A 63 -4.44 2.12 -14.64
N VAL A 64 -3.11 2.27 -14.76
CA VAL A 64 -2.33 1.84 -15.92
C VAL A 64 -1.11 1.08 -15.43
N GLY A 65 -0.92 -0.12 -15.91
CA GLY A 65 0.21 -0.94 -15.49
C GLY A 65 0.54 -2.09 -16.43
N LEU A 66 1.75 -2.63 -16.27
CA LEU A 66 2.20 -3.84 -16.93
C LEU A 66 1.59 -5.05 -16.17
N THR A 67 0.80 -5.87 -16.87
CA THR A 67 0.12 -7.03 -16.24
C THR A 67 0.88 -8.32 -16.44
N THR A 68 1.44 -8.55 -17.62
CA THR A 68 2.22 -9.74 -17.93
C THR A 68 3.36 -9.37 -18.87
N TRP A 69 4.44 -10.16 -18.80
CA TRP A 69 5.51 -10.11 -19.78
C TRP A 69 6.03 -11.52 -20.03
N THR A 70 6.41 -11.81 -21.25
CA THR A 70 7.07 -13.06 -21.64
C THR A 70 8.43 -12.74 -22.24
N ALA A 71 9.46 -13.48 -21.80
CA ALA A 71 10.78 -13.37 -22.40
C ALA A 71 10.74 -13.83 -23.87
N ALA A 72 11.65 -13.28 -24.68
CA ALA A 72 11.84 -13.73 -26.06
C ALA A 72 12.24 -15.22 -26.06
N THR A 73 11.58 -16.01 -26.92
CA THR A 73 11.97 -17.37 -27.24
C THR A 73 12.60 -17.41 -28.63
N GLN A 74 13.20 -18.53 -29.03
CA GLN A 74 13.80 -18.65 -30.39
C GLN A 74 12.79 -18.50 -31.53
N SER A 75 11.49 -18.61 -31.26
CA SER A 75 10.41 -18.51 -32.26
C SER A 75 9.52 -17.26 -32.09
N ASP A 76 9.56 -16.58 -30.96
CA ASP A 76 8.65 -15.48 -30.66
C ASP A 76 9.37 -14.38 -29.84
N GLY A 77 9.17 -13.12 -30.22
CA GLY A 77 9.77 -11.96 -29.52
C GLY A 77 9.17 -11.77 -28.12
N ALA A 78 9.87 -11.00 -27.28
CA ALA A 78 9.33 -10.60 -25.97
C ALA A 78 8.01 -9.85 -26.15
N ARG A 79 7.05 -10.13 -25.26
CA ARG A 79 5.75 -9.43 -25.23
C ARG A 79 5.51 -8.84 -23.85
N TYR A 80 5.11 -7.57 -23.84
CA TYR A 80 4.78 -6.80 -22.63
C TYR A 80 3.32 -6.35 -22.72
N VAL A 81 2.47 -6.85 -21.84
CA VAL A 81 1.04 -6.50 -21.87
C VAL A 81 0.76 -5.38 -20.91
N VAL A 82 0.42 -4.22 -21.44
CA VAL A 82 -0.06 -3.06 -20.69
C VAL A 82 -1.57 -3.15 -20.55
N ALA A 83 -2.08 -3.05 -19.34
CA ALA A 83 -3.50 -2.92 -19.07
C ALA A 83 -3.83 -1.48 -18.66
N ILE A 84 -4.90 -0.95 -19.21
CA ILE A 84 -5.46 0.37 -18.95
C ILE A 84 -6.90 0.16 -18.51
N TRP A 85 -7.22 0.56 -17.26
CA TRP A 85 -8.56 0.44 -16.71
C TRP A 85 -9.22 1.80 -16.59
N GLY A 86 -10.44 1.89 -17.09
CA GLY A 86 -11.31 3.02 -16.82
C GLY A 86 -11.73 3.07 -15.34
N ASP A 87 -12.00 4.26 -14.83
CA ASP A 87 -12.37 4.50 -13.44
C ASP A 87 -13.82 5.02 -13.28
N GLU A 88 -14.57 5.13 -14.38
CA GLU A 88 -15.95 5.61 -14.41
C GLU A 88 -16.96 4.45 -14.40
N GLY A 89 -16.73 3.44 -13.56
CA GLY A 89 -17.68 2.35 -13.36
C GLY A 89 -18.75 2.67 -12.30
N LEU A 90 -19.79 1.84 -12.26
CA LEU A 90 -20.83 1.86 -11.24
C LEU A 90 -21.23 0.44 -10.89
N ASP A 91 -21.26 0.11 -9.60
CA ASP A 91 -21.75 -1.18 -9.11
C ASP A 91 -22.62 -0.90 -7.89
N MET A 92 -23.94 -1.16 -8.00
CA MET A 92 -24.86 -0.84 -6.95
C MET A 92 -26.09 -1.76 -6.97
N PRO A 93 -26.68 -2.08 -5.82
CA PRO A 93 -27.97 -2.77 -5.79
C PRO A 93 -29.08 -1.84 -6.29
N VAL A 94 -30.03 -2.36 -7.05
CA VAL A 94 -31.24 -1.63 -7.46
C VAL A 94 -32.50 -2.17 -6.76
N SER A 95 -32.43 -3.38 -6.22
CA SER A 95 -33.43 -3.90 -5.29
C SER A 95 -32.79 -4.66 -4.15
N MET A 96 -33.44 -4.61 -2.99
CA MET A 96 -33.04 -5.33 -1.79
C MET A 96 -33.60 -6.78 -1.78
N PRO A 97 -33.10 -7.69 -0.93
CA PRO A 97 -33.58 -9.08 -0.84
C PRO A 97 -35.07 -9.20 -0.47
N ASP A 98 -35.63 -8.22 0.24
CA ASP A 98 -37.05 -8.14 0.58
C ASP A 98 -37.97 -7.68 -0.56
N GLY A 99 -37.37 -7.36 -1.72
CA GLY A 99 -38.11 -6.86 -2.88
C GLY A 99 -38.27 -5.34 -2.90
N THR A 100 -37.80 -4.63 -1.89
CA THR A 100 -37.84 -3.16 -1.89
C THR A 100 -36.87 -2.63 -2.98
N THR A 101 -37.40 -1.77 -3.85
CA THR A 101 -36.62 -1.10 -4.89
C THR A 101 -35.97 0.17 -4.31
N LEU A 102 -34.70 0.41 -4.63
CA LEU A 102 -34.02 1.65 -4.23
C LEU A 102 -34.51 2.87 -5.00
N PHE A 103 -35.18 2.64 -6.15
CA PHE A 103 -35.74 3.67 -7.00
C PHE A 103 -37.24 3.39 -7.24
N PRO A 104 -38.08 3.65 -6.24
CA PRO A 104 -39.52 3.32 -6.33
C PRO A 104 -40.31 4.21 -7.28
N SER A 105 -39.73 5.28 -7.80
CA SER A 105 -40.37 6.22 -8.73
C SER A 105 -39.67 6.23 -10.09
N SER A 106 -40.40 6.62 -11.15
CA SER A 106 -39.83 6.80 -12.50
C SER A 106 -38.69 7.81 -12.53
N GLY A 107 -38.73 8.85 -11.70
CA GLY A 107 -37.64 9.82 -11.56
C GLY A 107 -36.31 9.22 -11.05
N GLY A 108 -36.38 8.15 -10.27
CA GLY A 108 -35.17 7.44 -9.82
C GLY A 108 -34.48 6.69 -10.97
N ALA A 109 -35.23 6.07 -11.86
CA ALA A 109 -34.72 5.40 -13.04
C ALA A 109 -34.11 6.40 -14.04
N GLU A 110 -34.77 7.55 -14.24
CA GLU A 110 -34.28 8.63 -15.10
C GLU A 110 -32.95 9.23 -14.55
N TRP A 111 -32.88 9.46 -13.24
CA TRP A 111 -31.65 9.91 -12.59
C TRP A 111 -30.52 8.90 -12.78
N LEU A 112 -30.79 7.61 -12.61
CA LEU A 112 -29.79 6.54 -12.75
C LEU A 112 -29.30 6.45 -14.21
N ALA A 113 -30.20 6.55 -15.17
CA ALA A 113 -29.85 6.60 -16.60
C ALA A 113 -28.98 7.83 -16.91
N SER A 114 -29.30 8.99 -16.35
CA SER A 114 -28.51 10.21 -16.48
C SER A 114 -27.10 10.03 -15.90
N LEU A 115 -26.97 9.42 -14.72
CA LEU A 115 -25.69 9.14 -14.07
C LEU A 115 -24.81 8.19 -14.90
N ILE A 116 -25.41 7.13 -15.47
CA ILE A 116 -24.70 6.20 -16.35
C ILE A 116 -24.22 6.92 -17.61
N ASN A 117 -25.07 7.72 -18.25
CA ASN A 117 -24.73 8.47 -19.44
C ASN A 117 -23.62 9.50 -19.17
N GLU A 118 -23.65 10.17 -18.02
CA GLU A 118 -22.57 11.08 -17.60
C GLU A 118 -21.23 10.36 -17.45
N ARG A 119 -21.22 9.20 -16.77
CA ARG A 119 -20.02 8.38 -16.62
C ARG A 119 -19.51 7.85 -17.97
N HIS A 120 -20.42 7.42 -18.83
CA HIS A 120 -20.09 6.98 -20.19
C HIS A 120 -19.45 8.11 -20.99
N THR A 121 -20.00 9.32 -20.94
CA THR A 121 -19.43 10.51 -21.59
C THR A 121 -18.04 10.81 -21.09
N ARG A 122 -17.84 10.80 -19.76
CA ARG A 122 -16.50 11.00 -19.17
C ARG A 122 -15.49 9.91 -19.60
N ASN A 123 -15.92 8.66 -19.74
CA ASN A 123 -15.07 7.60 -20.27
C ASN A 123 -14.63 7.93 -21.71
N TRP A 124 -15.55 8.37 -22.56
CA TRP A 124 -15.21 8.76 -23.95
C TRP A 124 -14.28 9.96 -24.03
N GLU A 125 -14.46 10.95 -23.16
CA GLU A 125 -13.53 12.09 -23.08
C GLU A 125 -12.13 11.66 -22.68
N LYS A 126 -12.01 10.71 -21.72
CA LYS A 126 -10.74 10.14 -21.31
C LYS A 126 -10.09 9.33 -22.43
N ILE A 127 -10.89 8.50 -23.13
CA ILE A 127 -10.44 7.74 -24.30
C ILE A 127 -9.96 8.71 -25.40
N GLY A 128 -10.67 9.78 -25.68
CA GLY A 128 -10.27 10.80 -26.66
C GLY A 128 -8.91 11.43 -26.34
N ARG A 129 -8.69 11.81 -25.08
CA ARG A 129 -7.37 12.34 -24.64
C ARG A 129 -6.25 11.30 -24.77
N PHE A 130 -6.54 10.05 -24.44
CA PHE A 130 -5.58 8.96 -24.58
C PHE A 130 -5.23 8.71 -26.05
N VAL A 131 -6.23 8.64 -26.93
CA VAL A 131 -6.00 8.46 -28.38
C VAL A 131 -5.14 9.61 -28.94
N GLU A 132 -5.39 10.84 -28.50
CA GLU A 132 -4.57 11.98 -28.92
C GLU A 132 -3.13 11.87 -28.42
N SER A 133 -2.94 11.45 -27.16
CA SER A 133 -1.60 11.20 -26.62
C SER A 133 -0.87 10.07 -27.36
N VAL A 134 -1.58 9.02 -27.78
CA VAL A 134 -1.00 7.92 -28.57
C VAL A 134 -0.62 8.38 -29.98
N ARG A 135 -1.41 9.26 -30.61
CA ARG A 135 -1.07 9.84 -31.93
C ARG A 135 0.19 10.70 -31.92
N GLN A 136 0.53 11.25 -30.77
CA GLN A 136 1.74 12.05 -30.56
C GLN A 136 2.94 11.18 -30.15
N MET A 137 2.75 9.86 -29.98
CA MET A 137 3.87 8.96 -29.75
C MET A 137 4.70 8.78 -31.02
N PRO A 138 6.03 8.61 -30.89
CA PRO A 138 6.88 8.28 -32.04
C PRO A 138 6.44 6.96 -32.68
N GLU A 139 6.47 6.88 -34.02
CA GLU A 139 6.06 5.68 -34.76
C GLU A 139 6.89 4.45 -34.41
N ASN A 140 8.12 4.64 -33.97
CA ASN A 140 9.02 3.57 -33.56
C ASN A 140 9.78 3.95 -32.27
N PRO A 141 9.17 3.77 -31.08
CA PRO A 141 9.81 4.15 -29.82
C PRO A 141 11.11 3.39 -29.50
N ASP A 142 11.38 2.30 -30.22
CA ASP A 142 12.61 1.51 -30.08
C ASP A 142 13.78 2.09 -30.91
N GLN A 143 13.51 2.94 -31.89
CA GLN A 143 14.56 3.59 -32.72
C GLN A 143 15.12 4.90 -32.11
N GLU A 144 14.43 5.49 -31.14
CA GLU A 144 14.93 6.70 -30.46
C GLU A 144 16.13 6.42 -29.53
N GLU A 145 16.51 5.16 -29.31
CA GLU A 145 17.76 4.84 -28.59
C GLU A 145 19.02 5.00 -29.46
N GLU A 146 18.91 5.03 -30.80
CA GLU A 146 20.05 5.23 -31.70
C GLU A 146 20.13 6.64 -32.29
N ASP A 147 19.01 7.34 -32.45
CA ASP A 147 18.98 8.72 -32.95
C ASP A 147 18.54 9.67 -31.83
N GLY A 148 19.47 9.94 -30.88
CA GLY A 148 19.29 10.94 -29.87
C GLY A 148 19.03 12.32 -30.46
N ASN A 149 17.77 12.71 -30.64
CA ASN A 149 17.47 14.09 -30.95
C ASN A 149 17.45 14.90 -29.66
N ASP A 150 18.57 15.53 -29.48
CA ASP A 150 18.91 16.55 -28.52
C ASP A 150 18.07 17.82 -28.74
N ASP A 151 17.01 17.99 -27.96
CA ASP A 151 16.56 19.33 -27.60
C ASP A 151 16.96 19.71 -26.17
N TYR A 152 18.09 19.16 -25.70
CA TYR A 152 18.87 19.72 -24.61
C TYR A 152 20.26 20.04 -25.10
N ALA A 153 20.46 21.36 -25.36
CA ALA A 153 21.68 21.97 -25.80
C ALA A 153 22.94 21.35 -25.19
N HIS A 154 23.85 20.98 -26.05
CA HIS A 154 25.29 20.97 -25.89
C HIS A 154 25.84 21.56 -24.57
N THR A 155 25.95 20.72 -23.56
CA THR A 155 27.03 20.76 -22.61
C THR A 155 27.45 19.30 -22.45
N GLY A 156 28.72 19.00 -22.60
CA GLY A 156 29.28 17.63 -22.59
C GLY A 156 29.23 16.98 -21.22
N GLU A 157 28.05 16.79 -20.70
CA GLU A 157 27.78 16.15 -19.38
C GLU A 157 27.34 14.70 -19.61
N ALA A 158 28.04 13.79 -18.95
CA ALA A 158 27.72 12.37 -18.91
C ALA A 158 26.21 12.16 -18.56
N ARG A 159 25.51 11.27 -19.29
CA ARG A 159 24.09 10.94 -19.07
C ARG A 159 23.89 10.50 -17.62
N THR A 160 23.39 11.38 -16.78
CA THR A 160 23.14 11.10 -15.38
C THR A 160 21.87 10.29 -15.26
N THR A 161 22.01 8.98 -15.06
CA THR A 161 20.87 8.07 -14.87
C THR A 161 20.26 8.27 -13.50
N ILE A 162 19.08 8.89 -13.43
CA ILE A 162 18.34 9.04 -12.19
C ILE A 162 17.86 7.65 -11.71
N PRO A 163 18.11 7.27 -10.43
CA PRO A 163 17.62 6.02 -9.87
C PRO A 163 16.10 5.89 -10.02
N LYS A 164 15.61 4.72 -10.46
CA LYS A 164 14.19 4.46 -10.68
C LYS A 164 13.38 4.32 -9.38
N SER A 165 14.05 4.02 -8.27
CA SER A 165 13.42 3.76 -6.97
C SER A 165 13.98 4.67 -5.90
N TYR A 166 13.12 5.53 -5.35
CA TYR A 166 13.38 6.36 -4.19
C TYR A 166 12.07 6.62 -3.43
N ASP A 167 12.17 7.00 -2.18
CA ASP A 167 11.02 7.40 -1.38
C ASP A 167 10.94 8.93 -1.29
N VAL A 168 9.73 9.47 -1.33
CA VAL A 168 9.48 10.90 -1.09
C VAL A 168 8.73 11.05 0.22
N VAL A 169 9.39 11.64 1.20
CA VAL A 169 8.82 11.91 2.52
C VAL A 169 8.75 13.42 2.71
N GLY A 170 7.55 13.98 2.65
CA GLY A 170 7.37 15.42 2.67
C GLY A 170 8.08 16.12 1.51
N ASP A 171 9.04 16.97 1.82
CA ASP A 171 9.88 17.69 0.86
C ASP A 171 11.30 17.06 0.69
N ILE A 172 11.50 15.85 1.21
CA ILE A 172 12.77 15.11 1.11
C ILE A 172 12.60 13.91 0.21
N CYS A 173 13.50 13.78 -0.78
CA CYS A 173 13.71 12.56 -1.56
C CYS A 173 14.79 11.72 -0.90
N LEU A 174 14.48 10.48 -0.56
CA LEU A 174 15.41 9.52 0.04
C LEU A 174 15.79 8.45 -0.97
N LEU A 175 17.05 8.48 -1.41
CA LEU A 175 17.67 7.46 -2.23
C LEU A 175 18.19 6.32 -1.35
N HIS A 176 17.92 5.08 -1.74
CA HIS A 176 18.39 3.91 -1.00
C HIS A 176 19.76 3.42 -1.49
N ALA A 177 20.06 3.67 -2.77
CA ALA A 177 21.34 3.38 -3.40
C ALA A 177 21.49 4.22 -4.66
N LEU A 178 22.73 4.40 -5.10
CA LEU A 178 23.08 4.95 -6.42
C LEU A 178 23.61 3.83 -7.31
N PRO A 179 23.59 4.01 -8.65
CA PRO A 179 24.26 3.11 -9.57
C PRO A 179 25.76 3.00 -9.24
N GLU A 180 26.33 1.82 -9.43
CA GLU A 180 27.77 1.56 -9.18
C GLU A 180 28.70 2.48 -10.01
N SER A 181 28.21 3.00 -11.12
CA SER A 181 28.94 3.96 -11.98
C SER A 181 29.10 5.34 -11.36
N VAL A 182 28.40 5.66 -10.27
CA VAL A 182 28.44 6.97 -9.60
C VAL A 182 29.40 6.89 -8.43
N SER A 183 30.53 7.58 -8.56
CA SER A 183 31.63 7.47 -7.57
C SER A 183 32.04 8.81 -6.95
N SER A 184 31.76 9.93 -7.62
CA SER A 184 32.15 11.27 -7.16
C SER A 184 30.98 12.05 -6.54
N ASP A 185 31.30 12.99 -5.67
CA ASP A 185 30.30 13.86 -5.05
C ASP A 185 29.64 14.80 -6.05
N ASP A 186 30.37 15.18 -7.11
CA ASP A 186 29.81 15.98 -8.21
C ASP A 186 28.75 15.19 -8.98
N GLU A 187 28.97 13.91 -9.28
CA GLU A 187 27.98 13.03 -9.93
C GLU A 187 26.75 12.82 -9.04
N LYS A 188 26.92 12.59 -7.73
CA LYS A 188 25.83 12.51 -6.76
C LYS A 188 24.98 13.79 -6.78
N LYS A 189 25.65 14.94 -6.75
CA LYS A 189 25.00 16.26 -6.79
C LYS A 189 24.18 16.46 -8.06
N VAL A 190 24.71 16.10 -9.22
CA VAL A 190 24.01 16.20 -10.52
C VAL A 190 22.74 15.35 -10.51
N ILE A 191 22.79 14.12 -9.97
CA ILE A 191 21.60 13.26 -9.79
C ILE A 191 20.57 13.94 -8.89
N GLY A 192 20.99 14.47 -7.75
CA GLY A 192 20.11 15.13 -6.80
C GLY A 192 19.44 16.37 -7.42
N GLU A 193 20.18 17.21 -8.12
CA GLU A 193 19.65 18.39 -8.82
C GLU A 193 18.67 18.00 -9.94
N ALA A 194 18.93 16.92 -10.68
CA ALA A 194 18.04 16.41 -11.70
C ALA A 194 16.70 15.93 -11.09
N ILE A 195 16.74 15.28 -9.92
CA ILE A 195 15.51 14.89 -9.18
C ILE A 195 14.72 16.13 -8.77
N MET A 196 15.36 17.14 -8.19
CA MET A 196 14.72 18.40 -7.77
C MET A 196 14.15 19.19 -8.96
N LYS A 197 14.81 19.12 -10.11
CA LYS A 197 14.32 19.75 -11.35
C LYS A 197 13.02 19.10 -11.81
N ARG A 198 12.90 17.77 -11.71
CA ARG A 198 11.68 17.03 -12.07
C ARG A 198 10.52 17.25 -11.09
N ASN A 199 10.81 17.36 -9.81
CA ASN A 199 9.79 17.58 -8.78
C ASN A 199 10.14 18.78 -7.90
N LYS A 200 9.52 19.90 -8.18
CA LYS A 200 9.73 21.19 -7.48
C LYS A 200 9.31 21.17 -6.00
N ALA A 201 8.52 20.20 -5.57
CA ALA A 201 8.15 20.02 -4.18
C ALA A 201 9.32 19.48 -3.34
N ILE A 202 10.28 18.78 -3.96
CA ILE A 202 11.48 18.27 -3.28
C ILE A 202 12.44 19.43 -3.04
N LYS A 203 12.87 19.58 -1.79
CA LYS A 203 13.81 20.60 -1.32
C LYS A 203 15.15 20.04 -0.89
N VAL A 204 15.19 18.74 -0.60
CA VAL A 204 16.38 18.00 -0.18
C VAL A 204 16.39 16.65 -0.89
N VAL A 205 17.55 16.23 -1.37
CA VAL A 205 17.81 14.86 -1.81
C VAL A 205 18.88 14.28 -0.92
N ALA A 206 18.52 13.22 -0.21
CA ALA A 206 19.40 12.52 0.71
C ALA A 206 19.68 11.09 0.22
N LEU A 207 20.90 10.62 0.39
CA LEU A 207 21.34 9.27 0.10
C LEU A 207 21.58 8.52 1.41
N ARG A 208 21.03 7.31 1.50
CA ARG A 208 21.30 6.42 2.62
C ARG A 208 22.70 5.84 2.52
N GLN A 209 23.50 6.03 3.56
CA GLN A 209 24.90 5.57 3.63
C GLN A 209 25.02 4.18 4.28
N SER A 210 24.07 3.82 5.16
CA SER A 210 24.11 2.57 5.90
C SER A 210 22.79 1.83 5.88
N ASN A 211 22.83 0.54 6.12
CA ASN A 211 21.61 -0.23 6.40
C ASN A 211 21.03 0.22 7.74
N LEU A 212 19.69 0.16 7.83
CA LEU A 212 19.02 0.43 9.09
C LEU A 212 19.47 -0.60 10.13
N SER A 213 20.06 -0.14 11.21
CA SER A 213 20.59 -0.97 12.28
C SER A 213 20.05 -0.53 13.64
N GLY A 214 20.32 -1.34 14.66
CA GLY A 214 19.87 -1.07 16.02
C GLY A 214 18.38 -1.30 16.25
N VAL A 215 17.98 -1.16 17.49
CA VAL A 215 16.60 -1.37 17.96
C VAL A 215 15.65 -0.33 17.33
N GLU A 216 16.12 0.90 17.15
CA GLU A 216 15.34 2.02 16.59
C GLU A 216 15.20 1.97 15.08
N ARG A 217 15.99 1.15 14.38
CA ARG A 217 16.03 1.03 12.91
C ARG A 217 16.12 2.37 12.19
N ALA A 218 16.88 3.28 12.76
CA ALA A 218 17.13 4.60 12.22
C ALA A 218 18.54 4.66 11.58
N PRO A 219 18.76 5.53 10.58
CA PRO A 219 20.07 5.73 9.98
C PRO A 219 21.09 6.33 10.95
N GLY A 220 20.65 7.13 11.94
CA GLY A 220 21.48 7.95 12.79
C GLY A 220 21.97 9.24 12.11
N ASP A 221 22.77 10.03 12.83
CA ASP A 221 23.23 11.34 12.35
C ASP A 221 24.06 11.26 11.07
N GLU A 222 24.91 10.24 10.96
CA GLU A 222 25.79 10.03 9.81
C GLU A 222 25.21 9.09 8.74
N GLY A 223 24.03 8.52 8.98
CA GLY A 223 23.42 7.53 8.10
C GLY A 223 22.75 8.08 6.86
N LEU A 224 22.61 9.40 6.75
CA LEU A 224 22.03 10.10 5.61
C LEU A 224 22.94 11.23 5.13
N GLU A 225 23.36 11.15 3.86
CA GLU A 225 24.13 12.19 3.18
C GLU A 225 23.22 13.07 2.34
N ILE A 226 23.24 14.38 2.53
CA ILE A 226 22.55 15.32 1.65
C ILE A 226 23.40 15.52 0.41
N ILE A 227 22.93 15.01 -0.73
CA ILE A 227 23.63 15.11 -2.01
C ILE A 227 23.18 16.34 -2.83
N ALA A 228 22.01 16.88 -2.58
CA ALA A 228 21.53 18.12 -3.21
C ALA A 228 20.45 18.81 -2.38
N GLY A 229 20.35 20.13 -2.55
CA GLY A 229 19.32 20.96 -1.95
C GLY A 229 19.73 21.61 -0.64
N MET A 230 18.73 21.88 0.20
CA MET A 230 18.92 22.62 1.44
C MET A 230 19.60 21.77 2.50
N GLN A 231 20.67 22.28 3.10
CA GLN A 231 21.32 21.63 4.24
C GLN A 231 20.43 21.69 5.48
N ARG A 232 20.16 20.52 6.09
CA ARG A 232 19.38 20.36 7.32
C ARG A 232 20.03 19.27 8.18
N SER A 233 20.05 19.49 9.47
CA SER A 233 20.42 18.47 10.43
C SER A 233 19.65 18.73 11.73
N PRO A 234 18.84 17.78 12.20
CA PRO A 234 18.44 16.54 11.54
C PRO A 234 17.48 16.77 10.35
N LEU A 235 17.27 15.73 9.52
CA LEU A 235 16.37 15.74 8.36
C LEU A 235 14.91 15.59 8.80
N VAL A 236 14.37 16.62 9.42
CA VAL A 236 12.96 16.67 9.85
C VAL A 236 12.08 17.26 8.77
N THR A 237 10.98 16.55 8.46
CA THR A 237 9.98 17.00 7.49
C THR A 237 8.55 16.70 7.94
N SER A 238 7.59 17.23 7.22
CA SER A 238 6.17 16.87 7.37
C SER A 238 5.69 16.14 6.12
N HIS A 239 5.18 14.92 6.31
CA HIS A 239 4.61 14.11 5.24
C HIS A 239 3.08 14.11 5.33
N MET A 240 2.43 14.19 4.17
CA MET A 240 0.97 14.12 4.05
C MET A 240 0.60 12.80 3.41
N GLU A 241 -0.14 11.96 4.15
CA GLU A 241 -0.66 10.70 3.63
C GLU A 241 -2.18 10.68 3.77
N HIS A 242 -2.88 10.55 2.66
CA HIS A 242 -4.36 10.52 2.62
C HIS A 242 -5.04 11.61 3.45
N GLY A 243 -4.49 12.83 3.44
CA GLY A 243 -5.03 14.00 4.15
C GLY A 243 -4.65 14.09 5.63
N ILE A 244 -3.86 13.16 6.16
CA ILE A 244 -3.33 13.20 7.53
C ILE A 244 -1.84 13.55 7.47
N LYS A 245 -1.44 14.54 8.29
CA LYS A 245 -0.08 15.06 8.34
C LYS A 245 0.68 14.45 9.50
N VAL A 246 1.85 13.90 9.21
CA VAL A 246 2.81 13.40 10.20
C VAL A 246 4.10 14.21 10.15
N VAL A 247 4.79 14.30 11.26
CA VAL A 247 6.17 14.82 11.35
C VAL A 247 7.10 13.61 11.38
N VAL A 248 8.20 13.68 10.63
CA VAL A 248 9.18 12.59 10.52
C VAL A 248 10.58 13.17 10.67
N ASP A 249 11.37 12.62 11.57
CA ASP A 249 12.81 12.79 11.64
C ASP A 249 13.45 11.59 10.94
N LEU A 250 13.96 11.77 9.72
CA LEU A 250 14.51 10.68 8.92
C LEU A 250 15.86 10.16 9.44
N ASN A 251 16.56 10.92 10.27
CA ASN A 251 17.80 10.44 10.89
C ASN A 251 17.52 9.49 12.04
N HIS A 252 16.50 9.76 12.85
CA HIS A 252 16.29 9.09 14.13
C HIS A 252 15.02 8.24 14.18
N THR A 253 14.18 8.24 13.12
CA THR A 253 12.96 7.44 13.09
C THR A 253 12.85 6.61 11.82
N PHE A 254 12.16 5.48 11.92
CA PHE A 254 11.76 4.72 10.74
C PHE A 254 10.41 5.22 10.22
N PHE A 255 10.36 5.53 8.95
CA PHE A 255 9.11 5.83 8.25
C PHE A 255 9.17 5.36 6.79
N THR A 256 8.08 4.81 6.29
CA THR A 256 7.92 4.45 4.87
C THR A 256 6.56 4.90 4.35
N PRO A 257 6.51 5.65 3.23
CA PRO A 257 5.25 6.02 2.58
C PRO A 257 4.61 4.84 1.83
N ARG A 258 5.35 3.74 1.61
CA ARG A 258 4.88 2.57 0.83
C ARG A 258 3.75 1.81 1.51
N MET A 259 3.52 2.03 2.81
CA MET A 259 2.46 1.40 3.59
C MET A 259 1.09 2.10 3.50
N GLY A 260 0.97 3.17 2.73
CA GLY A 260 -0.25 3.99 2.72
C GLY A 260 -1.52 3.21 2.35
N GLN A 261 -1.45 2.32 1.36
CA GLN A 261 -2.61 1.50 0.97
C GLN A 261 -2.97 0.47 2.04
N GLU A 262 -1.96 -0.12 2.68
CA GLU A 262 -2.17 -1.07 3.77
C GLU A 262 -2.84 -0.38 4.97
N ARG A 263 -2.41 0.82 5.34
CA ARG A 263 -3.05 1.62 6.39
C ARG A 263 -4.53 1.89 6.08
N LEU A 264 -4.87 2.19 4.82
CA LEU A 264 -6.27 2.34 4.42
C LEU A 264 -7.04 1.02 4.51
N ARG A 265 -6.44 -0.11 4.11
CA ARG A 265 -7.04 -1.43 4.23
C ARG A 265 -7.40 -1.75 5.69
N ILE A 266 -6.50 -1.48 6.62
CA ILE A 266 -6.75 -1.66 8.06
C ILE A 266 -7.89 -0.75 8.52
N CYS A 267 -7.87 0.55 8.16
CA CYS A 267 -8.94 1.47 8.53
C CYS A 267 -10.33 1.00 8.07
N GLN A 268 -10.44 0.32 6.94
CA GLN A 268 -11.71 -0.21 6.42
C GLN A 268 -12.26 -1.37 7.26
N GLN A 269 -11.43 -2.03 8.05
CA GLN A 269 -11.82 -3.16 8.90
C GLN A 269 -12.18 -2.75 10.32
N VAL A 270 -11.78 -1.54 10.75
CA VAL A 270 -12.09 -1.03 12.09
C VAL A 270 -13.56 -0.68 12.19
N ALA A 271 -14.28 -1.38 13.06
CA ALA A 271 -15.69 -1.13 13.30
C ALA A 271 -15.91 0.03 14.30
N ARG A 272 -17.14 0.56 14.29
CA ARG A 272 -17.55 1.58 15.23
C ARG A 272 -17.44 1.08 16.66
N GLY A 273 -16.83 1.88 17.53
CA GLY A 273 -16.74 1.58 18.97
C GLY A 273 -15.57 0.68 19.36
N GLU A 274 -14.76 0.19 18.42
CA GLU A 274 -13.60 -0.63 18.74
C GLU A 274 -12.55 0.13 19.58
N HIS A 275 -11.93 -0.61 20.50
CA HIS A 275 -10.69 -0.22 21.17
C HIS A 275 -9.51 -0.82 20.41
N VAL A 276 -8.67 0.03 19.83
CA VAL A 276 -7.58 -0.39 18.97
C VAL A 276 -6.23 -0.16 19.64
N LEU A 277 -5.36 -1.17 19.58
CA LEU A 277 -3.98 -1.10 20.04
C LEU A 277 -3.05 -1.13 18.83
N VAL A 278 -2.13 -0.17 18.75
CA VAL A 278 -1.10 -0.08 17.70
C VAL A 278 0.25 -0.17 18.37
N LEU A 279 0.96 -1.26 18.16
CA LEU A 279 2.29 -1.51 18.70
C LEU A 279 3.35 -1.11 17.67
N PHE A 280 4.54 -0.73 18.13
CA PHE A 280 5.64 -0.25 17.25
C PHE A 280 5.16 0.85 16.31
N CYS A 281 4.43 1.82 16.85
CA CYS A 281 3.70 2.77 16.02
C CYS A 281 4.59 3.79 15.32
N GLY A 282 5.89 3.85 15.63
CA GLY A 282 6.82 4.81 15.06
C GLY A 282 6.32 6.25 15.22
N VAL A 283 6.36 7.02 14.15
CA VAL A 283 5.84 8.39 14.12
C VAL A 283 4.30 8.48 14.14
N GLY A 284 3.60 7.36 14.37
CA GLY A 284 2.17 7.30 14.67
C GLY A 284 1.23 7.37 13.46
N MET A 285 1.70 7.18 12.23
CA MET A 285 0.84 7.31 11.05
C MET A 285 -0.32 6.31 11.07
N ASP A 286 -0.09 5.04 11.43
CA ASP A 286 -1.13 4.01 11.53
C ASP A 286 -2.22 4.42 12.54
N ALA A 287 -1.81 4.82 13.75
CA ALA A 287 -2.73 5.25 14.79
C ALA A 287 -3.54 6.50 14.40
N MET A 288 -2.90 7.48 13.77
CA MET A 288 -3.57 8.70 13.31
C MET A 288 -4.54 8.45 12.15
N GLN A 289 -4.20 7.53 11.23
CA GLN A 289 -5.13 7.13 10.14
C GLN A 289 -6.37 6.46 10.73
N ILE A 290 -6.21 5.55 11.70
CA ILE A 290 -7.34 4.89 12.37
C ILE A 290 -8.19 5.94 13.12
N ALA A 291 -7.58 6.75 13.98
CA ALA A 291 -8.32 7.74 14.75
C ALA A 291 -9.03 8.78 13.86
N GLY A 292 -8.40 9.18 12.75
CA GLY A 292 -8.95 10.21 11.86
C GLY A 292 -10.00 9.71 10.88
N ARG A 293 -10.05 8.42 10.58
CA ARG A 293 -10.90 7.84 9.53
C ARG A 293 -12.00 6.94 10.02
N THR A 294 -11.87 6.43 11.26
CA THR A 294 -12.80 5.45 11.80
C THR A 294 -13.52 6.00 13.02
N GLU A 295 -14.59 5.32 13.42
CA GLU A 295 -15.32 5.60 14.65
C GLU A 295 -14.86 4.72 15.82
N ALA A 296 -13.56 4.36 15.86
CA ALA A 296 -12.97 3.68 17.01
C ALA A 296 -13.20 4.48 18.29
N SER A 297 -13.49 3.82 19.41
CA SER A 297 -13.68 4.46 20.72
C SER A 297 -12.37 4.99 21.27
N SER A 298 -11.28 4.24 21.11
CA SER A 298 -9.94 4.64 21.50
C SER A 298 -8.89 4.01 20.59
N VAL A 299 -7.76 4.69 20.46
CA VAL A 299 -6.56 4.17 19.78
C VAL A 299 -5.38 4.36 20.72
N THR A 300 -4.91 3.27 21.30
CA THR A 300 -3.71 3.25 22.14
C THR A 300 -2.51 2.89 21.28
N ALA A 301 -1.46 3.68 21.31
CA ALA A 301 -0.26 3.49 20.51
C ALA A 301 0.96 3.36 21.41
N VAL A 302 1.84 2.39 21.14
CA VAL A 302 3.06 2.11 21.93
C VAL A 302 4.27 2.25 21.03
N GLU A 303 5.27 3.01 21.48
CA GLU A 303 6.54 3.22 20.78
C GLU A 303 7.66 3.44 21.81
N GLN A 304 8.82 2.80 21.57
CA GLN A 304 9.96 2.94 22.47
C GLN A 304 10.90 4.10 22.13
N ASN A 305 10.94 4.50 20.85
CA ASN A 305 11.78 5.57 20.38
C ASN A 305 11.20 6.93 20.79
N SER A 306 11.81 7.61 21.74
CA SER A 306 11.33 8.91 22.25
C SER A 306 11.22 9.99 21.16
N ILE A 307 12.14 9.99 20.17
CA ILE A 307 12.10 10.94 19.06
C ILE A 307 10.90 10.65 18.15
N ALA A 308 10.57 9.37 17.93
CA ALA A 308 9.37 8.99 17.19
C ALA A 308 8.09 9.38 17.94
N VAL A 309 8.07 9.21 19.28
CA VAL A 309 6.97 9.67 20.14
C VAL A 309 6.79 11.18 20.06
N GLU A 310 7.87 11.96 20.10
CA GLU A 310 7.81 13.42 19.92
C GLU A 310 7.24 13.79 18.53
N CYS A 311 7.71 13.13 17.48
CA CYS A 311 7.18 13.31 16.12
C CYS A 311 5.68 12.98 16.06
N PHE A 312 5.25 11.88 16.69
CA PHE A 312 3.85 11.50 16.77
C PHE A 312 3.01 12.55 17.50
N GLN A 313 3.46 13.01 18.66
CA GLN A 313 2.75 14.08 19.42
C GLN A 313 2.58 15.36 18.59
N ARG A 314 3.59 15.72 17.79
CA ARG A 314 3.51 16.85 16.85
C ARG A 314 2.49 16.58 15.73
N GLY A 315 2.45 15.35 15.20
CA GLY A 315 1.44 14.90 14.23
C GLY A 315 0.01 14.95 14.80
N ALA A 316 -0.18 14.46 16.01
CA ALA A 316 -1.48 14.49 16.71
C ALA A 316 -2.03 15.91 16.91
N ARG A 317 -1.16 16.91 17.15
CA ARG A 317 -1.59 18.33 17.20
C ARG A 317 -2.12 18.82 15.86
N TYR A 318 -1.54 18.38 14.73
CA TYR A 318 -2.08 18.68 13.41
C TYR A 318 -3.42 17.98 13.17
N LEU A 319 -3.56 16.73 13.65
CA LEU A 319 -4.80 15.98 13.53
C LEU A 319 -5.97 16.70 14.24
N LYS A 320 -5.74 17.26 15.42
CA LYS A 320 -6.74 18.03 16.18
C LYS A 320 -7.32 19.20 15.38
N ASN A 321 -6.52 19.86 14.56
CA ASN A 321 -6.90 21.04 13.78
C ASN A 321 -7.24 20.69 12.31
N ASN A 322 -7.28 19.41 11.96
CA ASN A 322 -7.45 18.96 10.58
C ASN A 322 -8.94 18.94 10.19
N LYS A 323 -9.35 19.88 9.32
CA LYS A 323 -10.73 20.00 8.81
C LYS A 323 -11.10 18.92 7.77
N THR A 324 -10.13 18.20 7.23
CA THR A 324 -10.37 17.13 6.21
C THR A 324 -10.63 15.77 6.84
N VAL A 325 -10.37 15.63 8.14
CA VAL A 325 -10.62 14.42 8.91
C VAL A 325 -12.12 14.32 9.20
N LYS A 326 -12.72 13.19 8.81
CA LYS A 326 -14.17 12.99 8.93
C LYS A 326 -14.66 12.77 10.37
N CYS A 327 -13.79 12.29 11.24
CA CYS A 327 -14.15 11.91 12.60
C CYS A 327 -13.81 13.01 13.60
N VAL A 328 -14.84 13.62 14.15
CA VAL A 328 -14.72 14.61 15.24
C VAL A 328 -14.07 13.95 16.46
N GLY A 329 -13.18 14.68 17.14
CA GLY A 329 -12.50 14.14 18.35
C GLY A 329 -11.41 13.10 18.04
N ALA A 330 -10.86 13.08 16.83
CA ALA A 330 -9.86 12.08 16.44
C ALA A 330 -8.60 12.12 17.31
N ALA A 331 -8.12 13.32 17.66
CA ALA A 331 -6.91 13.47 18.47
C ALA A 331 -7.15 13.12 19.95
N GLU A 332 -8.35 13.35 20.45
CA GLU A 332 -8.76 13.05 21.82
C GLU A 332 -8.90 11.55 22.10
N ARG A 333 -9.06 10.75 21.05
CA ARG A 333 -9.13 9.27 21.13
C ARG A 333 -7.75 8.59 21.07
N LEU A 334 -6.69 9.34 20.77
CA LEU A 334 -5.32 8.86 20.75
C LEU A 334 -4.71 8.87 22.16
N SER A 335 -4.14 7.74 22.55
CA SER A 335 -3.28 7.61 23.74
C SER A 335 -1.91 7.10 23.27
N ILE A 336 -0.86 7.84 23.62
CA ILE A 336 0.52 7.51 23.24
C ILE A 336 1.27 7.07 24.50
N ILE A 337 1.86 5.90 24.48
CA ILE A 337 2.66 5.32 25.56
C ILE A 337 4.08 5.13 25.03
N GLU A 338 5.04 5.81 25.67
CA GLU A 338 6.46 5.63 25.41
C GLU A 338 6.97 4.45 26.22
N GLY A 339 7.62 3.49 25.56
CA GLY A 339 8.22 2.34 26.20
C GLY A 339 8.37 1.14 25.27
N ASP A 340 9.17 0.17 25.71
CA ASP A 340 9.27 -1.12 25.03
C ASP A 340 7.93 -1.85 25.09
N ALA A 341 7.52 -2.41 23.97
CA ALA A 341 6.22 -3.10 23.89
C ALA A 341 6.13 -4.29 24.85
N LEU A 342 7.23 -5.02 25.11
CA LEU A 342 7.24 -6.14 26.07
C LEU A 342 7.05 -5.67 27.51
N ASP A 343 7.56 -4.51 27.86
CA ASP A 343 7.43 -3.92 29.19
C ASP A 343 6.06 -3.24 29.39
N VAL A 344 5.53 -2.62 28.33
CA VAL A 344 4.26 -1.91 28.36
C VAL A 344 3.07 -2.88 28.36
N MET A 345 3.11 -3.95 27.54
CA MET A 345 1.98 -4.87 27.37
C MET A 345 1.41 -5.42 28.69
N PRO A 346 2.21 -5.87 29.69
CA PRO A 346 1.69 -6.33 30.97
C PRO A 346 0.93 -5.27 31.79
N THR A 347 1.16 -3.98 31.51
CA THR A 347 0.52 -2.85 32.20
C THR A 347 -0.81 -2.44 31.58
N LEU A 348 -1.08 -2.89 30.35
CA LEU A 348 -2.31 -2.58 29.62
C LEU A 348 -3.51 -3.37 30.14
N PRO A 349 -4.73 -2.84 29.95
CA PRO A 349 -5.95 -3.56 30.32
C PRO A 349 -6.05 -4.92 29.63
N ARG A 350 -6.36 -5.96 30.39
CA ARG A 350 -6.60 -7.30 29.85
C ARG A 350 -8.00 -7.39 29.22
N GLN A 351 -8.14 -8.20 28.18
CA GLN A 351 -9.41 -8.47 27.49
C GLN A 351 -10.14 -7.19 27.06
N HIS A 352 -9.40 -6.19 26.64
CA HIS A 352 -9.93 -4.85 26.39
C HIS A 352 -9.96 -4.49 24.90
N TYR A 353 -8.92 -4.87 24.15
CA TYR A 353 -8.78 -4.44 22.77
C TYR A 353 -9.55 -5.35 21.81
N ASP A 354 -10.36 -4.73 20.96
CA ASP A 354 -11.07 -5.40 19.87
C ASP A 354 -10.13 -5.71 18.71
N ARG A 355 -9.10 -4.85 18.54
CA ARG A 355 -8.16 -4.95 17.43
C ARG A 355 -6.75 -4.58 17.86
N VAL A 356 -5.78 -5.37 17.38
CA VAL A 356 -4.35 -5.11 17.61
C VAL A 356 -3.61 -5.07 16.28
N LEU A 357 -2.82 -4.01 16.06
CA LEU A 357 -1.85 -3.92 14.98
C LEU A 357 -0.45 -4.13 15.54
N ALA A 358 0.26 -5.09 14.98
CA ALA A 358 1.63 -5.42 15.38
C ALA A 358 2.60 -5.36 14.17
N PRO A 359 2.90 -4.16 13.60
CA PRO A 359 3.84 -3.99 12.51
C PRO A 359 5.28 -4.09 13.02
N ARG A 360 5.60 -5.20 13.68
CA ARG A 360 6.89 -5.36 14.33
C ARG A 360 8.06 -5.19 13.36
N PRO A 361 9.18 -4.65 13.83
CA PRO A 361 10.39 -4.52 13.04
C PRO A 361 10.94 -5.91 12.67
N LYS A 362 11.66 -5.99 11.54
CA LYS A 362 12.45 -7.18 11.21
C LYS A 362 13.51 -7.34 12.29
N GLU A 363 13.47 -8.44 13.02
CA GLU A 363 14.55 -8.75 13.97
C GLU A 363 15.86 -8.83 13.21
N GLY A 364 16.90 -8.21 13.74
CA GLY A 364 18.22 -8.23 13.13
C GLY A 364 18.66 -9.67 12.92
N GLN A 365 19.27 -9.96 11.78
CA GLN A 365 20.11 -11.13 11.63
C GLN A 365 21.26 -11.00 12.66
N LEU A 366 21.05 -11.57 13.82
CA LEU A 366 22.17 -12.00 14.64
C LEU A 366 22.72 -13.24 13.94
N ASP A 367 23.84 -13.04 13.26
CA ASP A 367 24.72 -14.07 12.71
C ASP A 367 24.07 -15.22 11.94
N GLY A 368 23.85 -15.02 10.64
CA GLY A 368 23.93 -16.10 9.64
C GLY A 368 22.82 -17.15 9.59
N ASP A 369 21.86 -17.14 10.48
CA ASP A 369 20.74 -18.07 10.48
C ASP A 369 19.47 -17.36 9.98
N LEU A 370 18.85 -17.90 8.94
CA LEU A 370 17.50 -17.53 8.51
C LEU A 370 16.56 -17.93 9.64
N GLY A 371 16.59 -17.12 10.68
CA GLY A 371 15.76 -17.03 11.87
C GLY A 371 14.80 -18.18 12.13
N ASN A 372 15.29 -19.24 12.73
CA ASN A 372 14.51 -20.03 13.66
C ASN A 372 14.34 -19.30 15.01
N GLY A 373 14.41 -17.96 14.99
CA GLY A 373 14.25 -17.17 16.19
C GLY A 373 12.80 -17.19 16.68
N ASP A 374 12.58 -17.77 17.85
CA ASP A 374 11.32 -17.77 18.61
C ASP A 374 10.84 -16.37 19.06
N GLY A 375 11.55 -15.29 18.69
CA GLY A 375 11.30 -13.93 19.18
C GLY A 375 9.90 -13.36 18.91
N GLY A 376 9.25 -13.80 17.82
CA GLY A 376 7.87 -13.47 17.56
C GLY A 376 6.85 -14.16 18.46
N ILE A 377 7.17 -15.35 18.96
CA ILE A 377 6.30 -16.17 19.82
C ILE A 377 6.06 -15.50 21.17
N ASP A 378 7.12 -15.09 21.81
CA ASP A 378 7.03 -14.49 23.16
C ASP A 378 6.27 -13.17 23.09
N PHE A 379 6.48 -12.39 22.04
CA PHE A 379 5.72 -11.18 21.82
C PHE A 379 4.22 -11.46 21.60
N LEU A 380 3.86 -12.44 20.78
CA LEU A 380 2.47 -12.83 20.59
C LEU A 380 1.82 -13.28 21.91
N ARG A 381 2.55 -14.02 22.75
CA ARG A 381 2.08 -14.42 24.10
C ARG A 381 1.73 -13.23 24.98
N THR A 382 2.40 -12.10 24.82
CA THR A 382 2.10 -10.88 25.58
C THR A 382 0.91 -10.11 25.04
N ILE A 383 0.62 -10.20 23.74
CA ILE A 383 -0.50 -9.51 23.08
C ILE A 383 -1.84 -10.18 23.42
N LEU A 384 -1.93 -11.51 23.31
CA LEU A 384 -3.18 -12.24 23.42
C LEU A 384 -3.98 -11.92 24.69
N PRO A 385 -3.37 -11.79 25.89
CA PRO A 385 -4.12 -11.43 27.10
C PRO A 385 -4.78 -10.06 27.09
N ALA A 386 -4.31 -9.11 26.25
CA ALA A 386 -4.88 -7.78 26.14
C ALA A 386 -6.07 -7.75 25.17
N MET A 387 -6.14 -8.70 24.22
CA MET A 387 -7.24 -8.83 23.27
C MET A 387 -8.51 -9.35 23.94
N LYS A 388 -9.68 -8.93 23.42
CA LYS A 388 -10.95 -9.56 23.80
C LYS A 388 -10.95 -11.01 23.36
N PRO A 389 -11.21 -11.97 24.25
CA PRO A 389 -11.09 -13.39 23.92
C PRO A 389 -12.17 -13.86 22.95
N ASP A 390 -13.30 -13.15 22.89
CA ASP A 390 -14.43 -13.47 22.02
C ASP A 390 -14.45 -12.51 20.83
N GLY A 391 -13.67 -12.83 19.80
CA GLY A 391 -13.67 -12.13 18.51
C GLY A 391 -12.64 -11.02 18.36
N GLY A 392 -11.68 -10.88 19.26
CA GLY A 392 -10.57 -9.93 19.09
C GLY A 392 -9.75 -10.25 17.83
N GLU A 393 -9.42 -9.24 17.04
CA GLU A 393 -8.66 -9.37 15.78
C GLU A 393 -7.24 -8.84 15.91
N CYS A 394 -6.29 -9.50 15.25
CA CYS A 394 -4.91 -9.06 15.20
C CYS A 394 -4.42 -9.00 13.74
N HIS A 395 -3.75 -7.92 13.41
CA HIS A 395 -3.01 -7.73 12.17
C HIS A 395 -1.53 -7.98 12.47
N TRP A 396 -1.10 -9.19 12.21
CA TRP A 396 0.25 -9.65 12.47
C TRP A 396 1.12 -9.50 11.23
N TYR A 397 2.19 -8.71 11.34
CA TYR A 397 3.11 -8.53 10.21
C TYR A 397 4.33 -9.41 10.36
N ASP A 398 4.66 -10.12 9.27
CA ASP A 398 5.86 -10.95 9.17
C ASP A 398 6.59 -10.72 7.85
N PHE A 399 7.86 -11.12 7.81
CA PHE A 399 8.69 -11.06 6.61
C PHE A 399 8.79 -12.46 6.03
N VAL A 400 8.20 -12.64 4.86
CA VAL A 400 8.09 -13.93 4.20
C VAL A 400 8.78 -13.89 2.83
N SER A 401 9.22 -15.04 2.34
CA SER A 401 9.68 -15.16 0.97
C SER A 401 8.49 -15.05 0.00
N THR A 402 8.77 -14.64 -1.25
CA THR A 402 7.74 -14.64 -2.30
C THR A 402 7.13 -16.01 -2.55
N ASN A 403 7.86 -17.09 -2.24
CA ASN A 403 7.39 -18.47 -2.40
C ASN A 403 6.45 -18.92 -1.26
N GLU A 404 6.57 -18.33 -0.08
CA GLU A 404 5.67 -18.59 1.06
C GLU A 404 4.35 -17.84 0.94
N PHE A 405 4.32 -16.74 0.19
CA PHE A 405 3.10 -15.96 -0.01
C PHE A 405 2.22 -16.58 -1.10
N PRO A 406 0.87 -16.66 -0.94
CA PRO A 406 0.07 -16.12 0.17
C PRO A 406 -0.19 -17.12 1.31
N THR A 407 0.34 -18.34 1.28
CA THR A 407 0.00 -19.35 2.29
C THR A 407 0.55 -18.99 3.67
N CYS A 408 1.80 -18.51 3.74
CA CYS A 408 2.49 -18.12 4.99
C CYS A 408 2.42 -19.22 6.06
N ASP A 409 2.61 -20.50 5.66
CA ASP A 409 2.36 -21.67 6.51
C ASP A 409 3.17 -21.66 7.80
N ARG A 410 4.42 -21.21 7.75
CA ARG A 410 5.28 -21.07 8.94
C ARG A 410 4.64 -20.13 9.98
N THR A 411 4.22 -18.94 9.53
CA THR A 411 3.62 -17.94 10.42
C THR A 411 2.27 -18.40 10.94
N ARG A 412 1.42 -19.01 10.09
CA ARG A 412 0.10 -19.55 10.51
C ARG A 412 0.26 -20.60 11.60
N THR A 413 1.15 -21.59 11.38
CA THR A 413 1.41 -22.65 12.38
C THR A 413 1.87 -22.05 13.71
N LEU A 414 2.68 -20.99 13.66
CA LEU A 414 3.11 -20.28 14.85
C LEU A 414 1.95 -19.61 15.59
N LEU A 415 1.10 -18.87 14.87
CA LEU A 415 -0.07 -18.18 15.44
C LEU A 415 -1.04 -19.18 16.08
N GLU A 416 -1.37 -20.27 15.38
CA GLU A 416 -2.24 -21.33 15.86
C GLU A 416 -1.69 -22.02 17.12
N LYS A 417 -0.38 -22.32 17.13
CA LYS A 417 0.31 -22.93 18.27
C LYS A 417 0.19 -22.05 19.51
N VAL A 418 0.55 -20.76 19.38
CA VAL A 418 0.56 -19.84 20.53
C VAL A 418 -0.86 -19.56 21.04
N CYS A 419 -1.83 -19.41 20.16
CA CYS A 419 -3.23 -19.27 20.58
C CYS A 419 -3.70 -20.51 21.36
N LYS A 420 -3.41 -21.70 20.85
CA LYS A 420 -3.75 -22.96 21.51
C LYS A 420 -3.10 -23.11 22.90
N GLU A 421 -1.85 -22.71 23.06
CA GLU A 421 -1.16 -22.68 24.36
C GLU A 421 -1.88 -21.82 25.40
N GLN A 422 -2.65 -20.80 24.96
CA GLN A 422 -3.44 -19.92 25.82
C GLN A 422 -4.93 -20.29 25.88
N GLY A 423 -5.31 -21.46 25.37
CA GLY A 423 -6.70 -21.93 25.39
C GLY A 423 -7.60 -21.17 24.41
N LEU A 424 -7.02 -20.65 23.32
CA LEU A 424 -7.70 -19.91 22.26
C LEU A 424 -7.64 -20.69 20.94
N GLU A 425 -8.65 -20.52 20.11
CA GLU A 425 -8.64 -20.88 18.69
C GLU A 425 -8.22 -19.66 17.86
N CYS A 426 -7.44 -19.91 16.80
CA CYS A 426 -6.97 -18.90 15.86
C CYS A 426 -7.66 -19.12 14.51
N GLU A 427 -8.48 -18.18 14.09
CA GLU A 427 -9.11 -18.15 12.77
C GLU A 427 -8.34 -17.19 11.86
N ILE A 428 -7.63 -17.70 10.87
CA ILE A 428 -6.99 -16.84 9.85
C ILE A 428 -8.06 -16.29 8.91
N ILE A 429 -8.24 -14.95 8.92
CA ILE A 429 -9.26 -14.25 8.14
C ILE A 429 -8.72 -13.93 6.74
N HIS A 430 -7.51 -13.37 6.68
CA HIS A 430 -6.94 -12.87 5.43
C HIS A 430 -5.41 -12.82 5.49
N VAL A 431 -4.76 -12.90 4.33
CA VAL A 431 -3.33 -12.67 4.19
C VAL A 431 -3.11 -11.60 3.11
N ALA A 432 -2.60 -10.46 3.51
CA ALA A 432 -2.34 -9.33 2.64
C ALA A 432 -0.85 -9.16 2.35
N ASN A 433 -0.53 -8.72 1.12
CA ASN A 433 0.80 -8.24 0.79
C ASN A 433 0.92 -6.76 1.21
N ALA A 434 1.61 -6.51 2.30
CA ALA A 434 1.86 -5.18 2.84
C ALA A 434 3.12 -4.49 2.25
N GLY A 435 3.65 -5.02 1.15
CA GLY A 435 4.71 -4.42 0.36
C GLY A 435 5.98 -5.26 0.25
N SER A 436 6.77 -4.97 -0.78
CA SER A 436 8.08 -5.59 -0.98
C SER A 436 9.14 -4.91 -0.12
N VAL A 437 10.00 -5.71 0.51
CA VAL A 437 11.07 -5.23 1.41
C VAL A 437 12.44 -5.38 0.75
N ALA A 438 12.65 -6.49 0.06
CA ALA A 438 13.86 -6.79 -0.68
C ALA A 438 13.53 -7.71 -1.86
N MET A 439 14.53 -8.02 -2.68
CA MET A 439 14.37 -9.00 -3.74
C MET A 439 13.91 -10.34 -3.13
N ARG A 440 12.77 -10.87 -3.61
CA ARG A 440 12.15 -12.11 -3.15
C ARG A 440 11.71 -12.11 -1.67
N GLN A 441 11.56 -10.93 -1.04
CA GLN A 441 11.07 -10.80 0.32
C GLN A 441 9.92 -9.79 0.40
N LEU A 442 8.82 -10.23 0.99
CA LEU A 442 7.61 -9.44 1.20
C LEU A 442 7.38 -9.21 2.70
N ARG A 443 6.70 -8.12 3.01
CA ARG A 443 6.01 -7.97 4.29
C ARG A 443 4.58 -8.48 4.10
N ALA A 444 4.24 -9.58 4.75
CA ALA A 444 2.88 -10.11 4.79
C ALA A 444 2.17 -9.60 6.05
N CYS A 445 0.89 -9.28 5.93
CA CYS A 445 0.01 -9.06 7.06
C CYS A 445 -0.95 -10.23 7.15
N ILE A 446 -0.89 -10.98 8.24
CA ILE A 446 -1.79 -12.09 8.54
C ILE A 446 -2.85 -11.56 9.50
N ASP A 447 -4.06 -11.39 8.99
CA ASP A 447 -5.22 -11.00 9.78
C ASP A 447 -5.82 -12.25 10.40
N PHE A 448 -5.89 -12.31 11.72
CA PHE A 448 -6.50 -13.42 12.42
C PHE A 448 -7.41 -12.95 13.55
N ARG A 449 -8.38 -13.80 13.89
CA ARG A 449 -9.32 -13.61 14.99
C ARG A 449 -9.14 -14.70 16.03
N ILE A 450 -9.25 -14.32 17.30
CA ILE A 450 -9.20 -15.28 18.41
C ILE A 450 -10.61 -15.57 18.92
N ARG A 451 -10.81 -16.82 19.37
CA ARG A 451 -12.01 -17.27 20.10
C ARG A 451 -11.61 -18.19 21.23
N PRO A 452 -12.42 -18.30 22.31
CA PRO A 452 -12.17 -19.32 23.31
C PRO A 452 -12.21 -20.70 22.67
N ALA A 453 -11.23 -21.54 22.98
CA ALA A 453 -11.23 -22.90 22.49
C ALA A 453 -12.49 -23.63 23.04
N SER A 454 -13.18 -24.32 22.15
CA SER A 454 -14.33 -25.15 22.53
C SER A 454 -13.88 -26.14 23.57
N LYS A 455 -14.52 -26.16 24.78
CA LYS A 455 -14.25 -27.20 25.73
C LYS A 455 -14.71 -28.51 25.09
N GLU A 456 -13.78 -29.38 24.72
CA GLU A 456 -14.14 -30.77 24.44
C GLU A 456 -14.89 -31.29 25.66
N ILE A 457 -16.18 -31.52 25.50
CA ILE A 457 -16.95 -32.28 26.47
C ILE A 457 -16.42 -33.71 26.31
N VAL A 458 -15.42 -34.06 27.12
CA VAL A 458 -15.02 -35.45 27.28
C VAL A 458 -16.21 -36.15 27.91
N ALA A 459 -16.95 -36.88 27.05
CA ALA A 459 -18.07 -37.72 27.44
C ALA A 459 -17.57 -39.04 28.05
#